data_808deb532ad8511262571ce2a77f343c
#
_entry.id   808deb532ad8511262571ce2a77f343c
#
_cell.length_a   1.000
_cell.length_b   1.000
_cell.length_c   1.000
_cell.angle_alpha   90.00
_cell.angle_beta   90.00
_cell.angle_gamma   90.00
#
_symmetry.space_group_name_H-M   'P 1'
#
loop_
_entity.id
_entity.type
_entity.pdbx_description
1 polymer ?
#
loop_
_entity_poly.entity_id
_entity_poly.type
_entity_poly.pdbx_seq_one_letter_code
_entity_poly.pdbx_strand_id
1 'polypeptide(L)'
;MAGSAPRRRAFALLLAGLAFAPATAAFAQDVTVKRNVTVREAPRRSSGAVTYPVAGDRLTILDNGAKSHGYYHVRLADGRTGWVYYTYVTKPAQLATAAASQPGDVAVAHFIDMDQGNATLLEFPCGAVLIDAGGRDTVAGDHLLAYLHAFFARRTDLNNRIAAIFVTHTHIDHNRALMRVAEAFTVGGYIDNGVPNGSGRNPAKAMKDYVAAHSIPTIAGGVDSKMIDEAGTSGLSGPVIDPVACPRVDPDIRVLSGRYDDKLPGWSDEDLDNGNNQSLVIRVAYGKAKFLFTGDMEEPAIESLVTRYQNSDLLDVDVWEVGHHGSQNGVTPSLLAAMSPEMAVISMGNSTTHALWSAYAYGHPRRAAVTLIAQAVRRERSPTDVPVADGAKRFSTFTLTKAVYGTGWNGDIDVKALPDGTLTVTSSR
;
A
#
# COMPACT_ATOMS: atom_id res chain seq x y z
N MET A 1 -20.86 90.50 4.12
CA MET A 1 -20.80 90.15 2.69
C MET A 1 -20.06 88.86 2.60
N ALA A 2 -20.78 87.78 2.44
CA ALA A 2 -20.25 86.41 2.45
C ALA A 2 -20.25 85.87 1.00
N GLY A 3 -19.11 85.48 0.48
CA GLY A 3 -18.96 84.87 -0.82
C GLY A 3 -18.92 83.34 -0.68
N SER A 4 -19.86 82.66 -1.26
CA SER A 4 -19.97 81.19 -1.34
C SER A 4 -19.16 80.64 -2.49
N ALA A 5 -18.27 79.65 -2.20
CA ALA A 5 -17.55 78.87 -3.21
C ALA A 5 -18.31 77.57 -3.53
N PRO A 6 -18.31 77.11 -4.80
CA PRO A 6 -19.02 75.92 -5.19
C PRO A 6 -18.24 74.61 -4.92
N ARG A 7 -18.94 73.64 -4.37
CA ARG A 7 -18.49 72.26 -4.19
C ARG A 7 -18.42 71.52 -5.53
N ARG A 8 -17.20 71.07 -5.91
CA ARG A 8 -16.96 70.11 -7.01
C ARG A 8 -17.28 68.71 -6.50
N ARG A 9 -18.23 68.01 -7.12
CA ARG A 9 -18.48 66.60 -6.95
C ARG A 9 -17.50 65.84 -7.83
N ALA A 10 -16.65 65.01 -7.22
CA ALA A 10 -15.83 64.03 -7.93
C ALA A 10 -16.68 62.78 -8.19
N PHE A 11 -16.84 62.42 -9.47
CA PHE A 11 -17.39 61.13 -9.89
C PHE A 11 -16.25 60.12 -9.85
N ALA A 12 -16.34 59.09 -8.94
CA ALA A 12 -15.48 57.93 -8.95
C ALA A 12 -16.04 56.92 -9.96
N LEU A 13 -15.32 56.69 -11.05
CA LEU A 13 -15.58 55.56 -11.95
C LEU A 13 -15.08 54.29 -11.26
N LEU A 14 -16.00 53.39 -10.87
CA LEU A 14 -15.65 52.02 -10.55
C LEU A 14 -15.40 51.24 -11.84
N LEU A 15 -14.11 50.94 -12.13
CA LEU A 15 -13.73 49.93 -13.11
C LEU A 15 -13.95 48.55 -12.44
N ALA A 16 -15.00 47.83 -12.81
CA ALA A 16 -15.17 46.42 -12.52
C ALA A 16 -14.23 45.62 -13.41
N GLY A 17 -13.07 45.22 -12.85
CA GLY A 17 -12.16 44.29 -13.50
C GLY A 17 -12.80 42.89 -13.50
N LEU A 18 -13.26 42.41 -14.66
CA LEU A 18 -13.55 41.00 -14.87
C LEU A 18 -12.22 40.22 -14.79
N ALA A 19 -11.97 39.54 -13.69
CA ALA A 19 -10.94 38.53 -13.59
C ALA A 19 -11.35 37.32 -14.45
N PHE A 20 -10.77 37.20 -15.64
CA PHE A 20 -10.79 35.95 -16.38
C PHE A 20 -9.92 34.94 -15.62
N ALA A 21 -10.56 33.97 -14.92
CA ALA A 21 -9.85 32.79 -14.48
C ALA A 21 -9.43 32.00 -15.73
N PRO A 22 -8.14 31.60 -15.86
CA PRO A 22 -7.74 30.76 -16.97
C PRO A 22 -8.47 29.42 -16.86
N ALA A 23 -9.21 29.07 -17.91
CA ALA A 23 -9.76 27.74 -18.06
C ALA A 23 -8.60 26.75 -18.08
N THR A 24 -8.43 25.95 -17.06
CA THR A 24 -7.48 24.83 -17.03
C THR A 24 -7.87 23.88 -18.16
N ALA A 25 -7.07 23.83 -19.22
CA ALA A 25 -7.25 22.87 -20.28
C ALA A 25 -7.15 21.46 -19.68
N ALA A 26 -8.24 20.70 -19.73
CA ALA A 26 -8.26 19.30 -19.34
C ALA A 26 -7.36 18.55 -20.34
N PHE A 27 -6.21 18.04 -19.87
CA PHE A 27 -5.33 17.24 -20.70
C PHE A 27 -5.94 15.85 -20.86
N ALA A 28 -6.27 15.51 -22.10
CA ALA A 28 -6.74 14.19 -22.48
C ALA A 28 -5.55 13.22 -22.48
N GLN A 29 -5.68 12.07 -21.80
CA GLN A 29 -4.66 11.03 -21.73
C GLN A 29 -5.09 9.79 -22.50
N ASP A 30 -4.21 9.26 -23.34
CA ASP A 30 -4.47 8.02 -24.05
C ASP A 30 -4.06 6.82 -23.20
N VAL A 31 -4.94 5.81 -23.18
CA VAL A 31 -4.70 4.49 -22.60
C VAL A 31 -4.99 3.41 -23.62
N THR A 32 -4.32 2.27 -23.48
CA THR A 32 -4.51 1.11 -24.37
C THR A 32 -5.34 0.05 -23.66
N VAL A 33 -6.28 -0.52 -24.36
CA VAL A 33 -7.09 -1.66 -23.90
C VAL A 33 -6.20 -2.90 -23.82
N LYS A 34 -6.11 -3.54 -22.64
CA LYS A 34 -5.28 -4.73 -22.39
C LYS A 34 -5.94 -6.04 -22.87
N ARG A 35 -7.26 -6.09 -22.82
CA ARG A 35 -8.09 -7.24 -23.21
C ARG A 35 -9.48 -6.76 -23.57
N ASN A 36 -10.22 -7.56 -24.31
CA ASN A 36 -11.59 -7.20 -24.73
C ASN A 36 -12.44 -6.74 -23.55
N VAL A 37 -13.10 -5.60 -23.70
CA VAL A 37 -13.84 -4.96 -22.62
C VAL A 37 -15.13 -4.32 -23.14
N THR A 38 -16.08 -4.07 -22.24
CA THR A 38 -17.26 -3.29 -22.53
C THR A 38 -17.06 -1.85 -22.03
N VAL A 39 -17.14 -0.87 -22.91
CA VAL A 39 -17.33 0.54 -22.51
C VAL A 39 -18.82 0.76 -22.27
N ARG A 40 -19.17 1.34 -21.14
CA ARG A 40 -20.53 1.43 -20.62
C ARG A 40 -21.04 2.87 -20.59
N GLU A 41 -22.37 3.04 -20.59
CA GLU A 41 -23.02 4.36 -20.49
C GLU A 41 -22.84 5.03 -19.12
N ALA A 42 -22.68 4.23 -18.05
CA ALA A 42 -22.48 4.71 -16.68
C ALA A 42 -21.43 3.83 -15.95
N PRO A 43 -20.78 4.33 -14.87
CA PRO A 43 -19.73 3.64 -14.15
C PRO A 43 -20.27 2.52 -13.25
N ARG A 44 -20.97 1.56 -13.83
CA ARG A 44 -21.52 0.37 -13.14
C ARG A 44 -21.69 -0.81 -14.09
N ARG A 45 -21.54 -2.02 -13.59
CA ARG A 45 -21.58 -3.27 -14.38
C ARG A 45 -22.94 -3.52 -15.06
N SER A 46 -24.03 -3.09 -14.47
CA SER A 46 -25.38 -3.27 -15.01
C SER A 46 -25.81 -2.22 -16.05
N SER A 47 -24.94 -1.24 -16.35
CA SER A 47 -25.25 -0.20 -17.33
C SER A 47 -25.16 -0.71 -18.75
N GLY A 48 -25.91 -0.09 -19.67
CA GLY A 48 -25.87 -0.37 -21.11
C GLY A 48 -24.45 -0.27 -21.70
N ALA A 49 -24.22 -1.01 -22.79
CA ALA A 49 -22.95 -0.99 -23.51
C ALA A 49 -22.95 0.12 -24.57
N VAL A 50 -21.90 0.95 -24.59
CA VAL A 50 -21.62 1.91 -25.67
C VAL A 50 -20.91 1.24 -26.83
N THR A 51 -19.91 0.39 -26.51
CA THR A 51 -19.07 -0.34 -27.48
C THR A 51 -18.26 -1.44 -26.79
N TYR A 52 -17.56 -2.25 -27.62
CA TYR A 52 -16.76 -3.41 -27.18
C TYR A 52 -15.33 -3.32 -27.72
N PRO A 53 -14.48 -2.44 -27.18
CA PRO A 53 -13.07 -2.35 -27.61
C PRO A 53 -12.33 -3.66 -27.39
N VAL A 54 -11.37 -3.96 -28.29
CA VAL A 54 -10.50 -5.13 -28.22
C VAL A 54 -9.10 -4.76 -27.73
N ALA A 55 -8.31 -5.75 -27.35
CA ALA A 55 -6.92 -5.53 -26.93
C ALA A 55 -6.14 -4.77 -28.02
N GLY A 56 -5.44 -3.72 -27.61
CA GLY A 56 -4.70 -2.80 -28.49
C GLY A 56 -5.42 -1.53 -28.87
N ASP A 57 -6.75 -1.45 -28.72
CA ASP A 57 -7.49 -0.21 -28.99
C ASP A 57 -7.08 0.91 -28.05
N ARG A 58 -7.09 2.14 -28.55
CA ARG A 58 -6.79 3.35 -27.76
C ARG A 58 -8.07 4.04 -27.33
N LEU A 59 -8.07 4.48 -26.08
CA LEU A 59 -9.14 5.29 -25.48
C LEU A 59 -8.51 6.52 -24.86
N THR A 60 -9.15 7.68 -24.99
CA THR A 60 -8.69 8.91 -24.35
C THR A 60 -9.42 9.09 -23.03
N ILE A 61 -8.71 9.11 -21.91
CA ILE A 61 -9.28 9.36 -20.57
C ILE A 61 -9.67 10.82 -20.45
N LEU A 62 -10.86 11.02 -19.92
CA LEU A 62 -11.43 12.31 -19.56
C LEU A 62 -11.28 12.56 -18.03
N ASP A 63 -11.73 13.73 -17.58
CA ASP A 63 -11.82 14.08 -16.14
C ASP A 63 -10.49 13.90 -15.37
N ASN A 64 -9.36 14.20 -16.04
CA ASN A 64 -8.00 14.10 -15.49
C ASN A 64 -7.66 12.72 -14.88
N GLY A 65 -8.31 11.65 -15.36
CA GLY A 65 -8.08 10.31 -14.86
C GLY A 65 -8.78 9.99 -13.53
N ALA A 66 -9.72 10.83 -13.11
CA ALA A 66 -10.57 10.52 -11.96
C ALA A 66 -11.42 9.27 -12.23
N LYS A 67 -11.47 8.38 -11.25
CA LYS A 67 -12.29 7.16 -11.33
C LYS A 67 -13.62 7.38 -10.61
N SER A 68 -14.70 6.84 -11.19
CA SER A 68 -15.99 6.71 -10.54
C SER A 68 -16.33 5.22 -10.44
N HIS A 69 -16.46 4.68 -9.21
CA HIS A 69 -16.77 3.27 -8.96
C HIS A 69 -15.82 2.30 -9.70
N GLY A 70 -14.52 2.62 -9.76
CA GLY A 70 -13.52 1.84 -10.49
C GLY A 70 -13.55 1.99 -12.02
N TYR A 71 -14.29 2.95 -12.58
CA TYR A 71 -14.34 3.20 -14.02
C TYR A 71 -13.68 4.54 -14.36
N TYR A 72 -12.92 4.56 -15.46
CA TYR A 72 -12.48 5.78 -16.12
C TYR A 72 -13.54 6.27 -17.10
N HIS A 73 -13.82 7.56 -17.10
CA HIS A 73 -14.58 8.20 -18.17
C HIS A 73 -13.66 8.37 -19.38
N VAL A 74 -14.07 7.82 -20.53
CA VAL A 74 -13.24 7.77 -21.72
C VAL A 74 -13.95 8.29 -22.94
N ARG A 75 -13.16 8.79 -23.91
CA ARG A 75 -13.59 9.11 -25.27
C ARG A 75 -13.06 8.06 -26.23
N LEU A 76 -13.88 7.59 -27.11
CA LEU A 76 -13.58 6.67 -28.20
C LEU A 76 -13.03 7.43 -29.42
N ALA A 77 -12.39 6.71 -30.34
CA ALA A 77 -11.88 7.28 -31.60
C ALA A 77 -12.98 7.94 -32.47
N ASP A 78 -14.21 7.51 -32.36
CA ASP A 78 -15.37 8.06 -33.06
C ASP A 78 -16.02 9.25 -32.33
N GLY A 79 -15.45 9.70 -31.21
CA GLY A 79 -15.90 10.84 -30.42
C GLY A 79 -16.95 10.52 -29.36
N ARG A 80 -17.56 9.34 -29.36
CA ARG A 80 -18.47 8.91 -28.30
C ARG A 80 -17.72 8.82 -26.96
N THR A 81 -18.45 8.96 -25.85
CA THR A 81 -17.91 8.81 -24.50
C THR A 81 -18.58 7.67 -23.78
N GLY A 82 -17.92 7.17 -22.73
CA GLY A 82 -18.44 6.11 -21.87
C GLY A 82 -17.47 5.77 -20.76
N TRP A 83 -17.74 4.69 -20.05
CA TRP A 83 -17.03 4.27 -18.87
C TRP A 83 -16.37 2.90 -19.07
N VAL A 84 -15.04 2.81 -18.90
CA VAL A 84 -14.27 1.57 -18.96
C VAL A 84 -13.73 1.22 -17.58
N TYR A 85 -13.87 -0.04 -17.17
CA TYR A 85 -13.33 -0.48 -15.87
C TYR A 85 -11.79 -0.49 -15.90
N TYR A 86 -11.16 0.09 -14.89
CA TYR A 86 -9.75 0.47 -14.89
C TYR A 86 -8.76 -0.68 -15.15
N THR A 87 -9.07 -1.92 -14.71
CA THR A 87 -8.18 -3.07 -14.89
C THR A 87 -8.05 -3.53 -16.35
N TYR A 88 -8.96 -3.09 -17.24
CA TYR A 88 -8.96 -3.48 -18.64
C TYR A 88 -8.15 -2.55 -19.55
N VAL A 89 -7.66 -1.45 -19.01
CA VAL A 89 -6.82 -0.49 -19.75
C VAL A 89 -5.47 -0.34 -19.08
N THR A 90 -4.48 0.17 -19.81
CA THR A 90 -3.20 0.60 -19.19
C THR A 90 -3.48 1.71 -18.19
N LYS A 91 -2.68 1.79 -17.11
CA LYS A 91 -2.79 2.93 -16.19
C LYS A 91 -2.45 4.20 -16.98
N PRO A 92 -3.22 5.29 -16.85
CA PRO A 92 -2.88 6.55 -17.51
C PRO A 92 -1.49 6.97 -17.08
N ALA A 93 -0.70 7.49 -18.04
CA ALA A 93 0.54 8.17 -17.66
C ALA A 93 0.13 9.33 -16.74
N GLN A 94 0.63 9.36 -15.51
CA GLN A 94 0.36 10.46 -14.62
C GLN A 94 1.01 11.72 -15.22
N LEU A 95 0.20 12.61 -15.79
CA LEU A 95 0.66 13.96 -16.05
C LEU A 95 0.87 14.61 -14.69
N ALA A 96 2.13 14.79 -14.34
CA ALA A 96 2.53 15.59 -13.20
C ALA A 96 2.03 17.02 -13.42
N THR A 97 0.82 17.35 -12.95
CA THR A 97 0.63 18.71 -12.47
C THR A 97 1.38 18.74 -11.14
N ALA A 98 2.69 18.88 -11.24
CA ALA A 98 3.54 19.11 -10.11
C ALA A 98 3.08 20.42 -9.45
N ALA A 99 2.33 20.34 -8.38
CA ALA A 99 2.64 21.21 -7.28
C ALA A 99 4.12 20.88 -6.99
N ALA A 100 5.01 21.84 -7.24
CA ALA A 100 6.44 21.62 -7.09
C ALA A 100 6.65 21.01 -5.71
N SER A 101 7.08 19.75 -5.65
CA SER A 101 7.38 19.08 -4.39
C SER A 101 8.46 19.90 -3.72
N GLN A 102 8.14 20.46 -2.55
CA GLN A 102 9.13 21.20 -1.79
C GLN A 102 10.15 20.19 -1.23
N PRO A 103 11.43 20.53 -1.14
CA PRO A 103 12.39 19.71 -0.44
C PRO A 103 11.86 19.37 0.94
N GLY A 104 11.68 18.07 1.25
CA GLY A 104 11.13 17.57 2.50
C GLY A 104 9.73 16.94 2.44
N ASP A 105 9.01 17.03 1.31
CA ASP A 105 7.75 16.31 1.12
C ASP A 105 8.00 14.94 0.49
N VAL A 106 8.62 14.05 1.26
CA VAL A 106 8.96 12.69 0.82
C VAL A 106 8.43 11.70 1.85
N ALA A 107 7.69 10.69 1.41
CA ALA A 107 7.47 9.50 2.21
C ALA A 107 8.47 8.42 1.81
N VAL A 108 8.89 7.59 2.76
CA VAL A 108 9.77 6.45 2.50
C VAL A 108 9.19 5.21 3.17
N ALA A 109 9.05 4.14 2.39
CA ALA A 109 8.82 2.81 2.94
C ALA A 109 10.17 2.09 3.04
N HIS A 110 10.60 1.82 4.27
CA HIS A 110 11.83 1.11 4.60
C HIS A 110 11.49 -0.35 4.86
N PHE A 111 11.74 -1.22 3.89
CA PHE A 111 11.59 -2.68 4.04
C PHE A 111 12.90 -3.21 4.64
N ILE A 112 12.86 -3.55 5.92
CA ILE A 112 14.05 -3.91 6.70
C ILE A 112 14.35 -5.40 6.54
N ASP A 113 15.62 -5.77 6.33
CA ASP A 113 16.05 -7.18 6.18
C ASP A 113 15.98 -7.92 7.51
N MET A 114 14.83 -8.54 7.75
CA MET A 114 14.55 -9.33 8.95
C MET A 114 14.96 -10.80 8.81
N ASP A 115 15.78 -11.17 7.80
CA ASP A 115 15.90 -12.55 7.33
C ASP A 115 14.51 -13.09 6.95
N GLN A 116 14.08 -14.24 7.43
CA GLN A 116 12.70 -14.70 7.22
C GLN A 116 11.79 -14.01 8.24
N GLY A 117 11.06 -13.00 7.77
CA GLY A 117 10.14 -12.21 8.59
C GLY A 117 9.87 -10.83 8.02
N ASN A 118 9.06 -10.07 8.70
CA ASN A 118 8.60 -8.76 8.24
C ASN A 118 8.81 -7.65 9.26
N ALA A 119 9.34 -6.51 8.80
CA ALA A 119 9.28 -5.22 9.47
C ALA A 119 9.42 -4.11 8.41
N THR A 120 8.40 -3.28 8.27
CA THR A 120 8.43 -2.14 7.35
C THR A 120 8.15 -0.85 8.11
N LEU A 121 9.11 0.08 8.10
CA LEU A 121 8.94 1.42 8.66
C LEU A 121 8.49 2.37 7.56
N LEU A 122 7.37 3.03 7.79
CA LEU A 122 6.86 4.10 6.92
C LEU A 122 7.26 5.44 7.53
N GLU A 123 8.16 6.15 6.85
CA GLU A 123 8.59 7.51 7.20
C GLU A 123 7.75 8.53 6.44
N PHE A 124 7.17 9.49 7.16
CA PHE A 124 6.50 10.66 6.62
C PHE A 124 7.19 11.94 7.10
N PRO A 125 6.95 13.09 6.46
CA PRO A 125 7.56 14.36 6.91
C PRO A 125 7.34 14.68 8.38
N CYS A 126 6.23 14.26 8.99
CA CYS A 126 5.84 14.61 10.35
C CYS A 126 5.62 13.41 11.29
N GLY A 127 5.90 12.18 10.86
CA GLY A 127 5.67 11.00 11.67
C GLY A 127 6.25 9.73 11.07
N ALA A 128 6.21 8.65 11.82
CA ALA A 128 6.59 7.32 11.34
C ALA A 128 5.64 6.26 11.90
N VAL A 129 5.37 5.24 11.08
CA VAL A 129 4.52 4.09 11.43
C VAL A 129 5.29 2.82 11.14
N LEU A 130 5.17 1.82 12.01
CA LEU A 130 5.81 0.51 11.82
C LEU A 130 4.75 -0.55 11.51
N ILE A 131 4.96 -1.32 10.46
CA ILE A 131 4.16 -2.50 10.10
C ILE A 131 5.00 -3.74 10.37
N ASP A 132 4.57 -4.55 11.30
CA ASP A 132 5.25 -5.71 11.85
C ASP A 132 6.61 -5.38 12.53
N ALA A 133 7.04 -6.27 13.39
CA ALA A 133 8.32 -6.24 14.07
C ALA A 133 8.78 -7.69 14.31
N GLY A 134 8.95 -8.42 13.21
CA GLY A 134 9.17 -9.85 13.24
C GLY A 134 10.64 -10.27 13.21
N GLY A 135 10.88 -11.26 12.37
CA GLY A 135 12.21 -11.77 12.07
C GLY A 135 12.42 -13.23 12.47
N ARG A 136 13.36 -13.88 11.76
CA ARG A 136 13.68 -15.28 11.97
C ARG A 136 14.17 -15.60 13.38
N ASP A 137 14.99 -14.71 13.96
CA ASP A 137 15.64 -14.92 15.26
C ASP A 137 15.94 -13.58 15.98
N THR A 138 16.71 -13.65 17.06
CA THR A 138 17.10 -12.48 17.84
C THR A 138 18.06 -11.56 17.10
N VAL A 139 18.89 -12.07 16.19
CA VAL A 139 19.83 -11.27 15.37
C VAL A 139 19.06 -10.32 14.44
N ALA A 140 17.98 -10.81 13.83
CA ALA A 140 17.08 -9.97 13.05
C ALA A 140 16.47 -8.86 13.92
N GLY A 141 16.06 -9.19 15.15
CA GLY A 141 15.57 -8.18 16.11
C GLY A 141 16.63 -7.16 16.52
N ASP A 142 17.92 -7.56 16.63
CA ASP A 142 19.03 -6.63 16.87
C ASP A 142 19.22 -5.68 15.69
N HIS A 143 19.12 -6.20 14.46
CA HIS A 143 19.18 -5.38 13.24
C HIS A 143 18.05 -4.35 13.20
N LEU A 144 16.80 -4.75 13.47
CA LEU A 144 15.66 -3.84 13.53
C LEU A 144 15.89 -2.70 14.53
N LEU A 145 16.33 -3.02 15.75
CA LEU A 145 16.60 -1.99 16.77
C LEU A 145 17.71 -1.04 16.34
N ALA A 146 18.80 -1.58 15.79
CA ALA A 146 19.90 -0.76 15.26
C ALA A 146 19.42 0.16 14.14
N TYR A 147 18.57 -0.35 13.22
CA TYR A 147 17.96 0.42 12.14
C TYR A 147 17.10 1.57 12.69
N LEU A 148 16.18 1.26 13.62
CA LEU A 148 15.30 2.26 14.22
C LEU A 148 16.07 3.30 15.02
N HIS A 149 17.12 2.93 15.76
CA HIS A 149 18.00 3.89 16.45
C HIS A 149 18.70 4.83 15.45
N ALA A 150 19.24 4.30 14.36
CA ALA A 150 19.86 5.10 13.31
C ALA A 150 18.83 6.03 12.62
N PHE A 151 17.61 5.54 12.39
CA PHE A 151 16.50 6.32 11.87
C PHE A 151 16.19 7.52 12.78
N PHE A 152 15.93 7.29 14.07
CA PHE A 152 15.58 8.36 15.00
C PHE A 152 16.77 9.29 15.34
N ALA A 153 18.00 8.83 15.21
CA ALA A 153 19.18 9.70 15.28
C ALA A 153 19.21 10.72 14.12
N ARG A 154 18.66 10.37 12.95
CA ARG A 154 18.47 11.26 11.80
C ARG A 154 17.17 12.09 11.93
N ARG A 155 16.12 11.52 12.50
CA ARG A 155 14.79 12.12 12.66
C ARG A 155 14.52 12.50 14.13
N THR A 156 15.40 13.36 14.67
CA THR A 156 15.28 13.86 16.05
C THR A 156 14.00 14.65 16.30
N ASP A 157 13.42 15.22 15.24
CA ASP A 157 12.13 15.91 15.23
C ASP A 157 10.97 15.02 15.66
N LEU A 158 11.06 13.70 15.45
CA LEU A 158 10.04 12.74 15.84
C LEU A 158 10.15 12.25 17.29
N ASN A 159 11.16 12.70 18.06
CA ASN A 159 11.32 12.42 19.51
C ASN A 159 11.25 10.92 19.86
N ASN A 160 11.88 10.05 19.09
CA ASN A 160 11.85 8.59 19.25
C ASN A 160 10.42 8.00 19.28
N ARG A 161 9.47 8.66 18.62
CA ARG A 161 8.07 8.23 18.62
C ARG A 161 7.70 7.52 17.31
N ILE A 162 7.23 6.30 17.44
CA ILE A 162 6.49 5.56 16.41
C ILE A 162 5.01 5.88 16.60
N ALA A 163 4.39 6.57 15.63
CA ALA A 163 3.02 7.05 15.75
C ALA A 163 2.00 5.91 15.91
N ALA A 164 2.22 4.80 15.19
CA ALA A 164 1.49 3.54 15.38
C ALA A 164 2.36 2.34 15.03
N ILE A 165 2.11 1.21 15.68
CA ILE A 165 2.60 -0.11 15.28
C ILE A 165 1.40 -0.95 14.86
N PHE A 166 1.44 -1.45 13.62
CA PHE A 166 0.51 -2.45 13.12
C PHE A 166 1.16 -3.83 13.21
N VAL A 167 0.44 -4.82 13.68
CA VAL A 167 0.82 -6.23 13.59
C VAL A 167 -0.20 -6.92 12.70
N THR A 168 0.25 -7.36 11.52
CA THR A 168 -0.63 -7.96 10.52
C THR A 168 -1.31 -9.20 11.05
N HIS A 169 -0.53 -10.10 11.64
CA HIS A 169 -1.02 -11.31 12.32
C HIS A 169 0.04 -11.80 13.32
N THR A 170 -0.30 -12.82 14.11
CA THR A 170 0.49 -13.21 15.28
C THR A 170 1.42 -14.42 15.04
N HIS A 171 2.01 -14.54 13.85
CA HIS A 171 3.17 -15.42 13.68
C HIS A 171 4.45 -14.75 14.16
N ILE A 172 5.41 -15.57 14.59
CA ILE A 172 6.62 -15.08 15.26
C ILE A 172 7.52 -14.24 14.36
N ASP A 173 7.53 -14.52 13.08
CA ASP A 173 8.25 -13.79 12.04
C ASP A 173 7.63 -12.43 11.69
N HIS A 174 6.46 -12.10 12.30
CA HIS A 174 5.81 -10.78 12.23
C HIS A 174 5.84 -10.01 13.56
N ASN A 175 6.15 -10.65 14.69
CA ASN A 175 6.08 -9.97 15.98
C ASN A 175 7.20 -10.32 17.00
N ARG A 176 8.26 -11.03 16.60
CA ARG A 176 9.34 -11.47 17.50
C ARG A 176 10.00 -10.33 18.27
N ALA A 177 10.30 -9.22 17.59
CA ALA A 177 10.98 -8.07 18.18
C ALA A 177 10.03 -7.02 18.76
N LEU A 178 8.71 -7.25 18.71
CA LEU A 178 7.68 -6.28 19.03
C LEU A 178 7.87 -5.65 20.42
N MET A 179 8.07 -6.47 21.46
CA MET A 179 8.29 -5.97 22.83
C MET A 179 9.56 -5.15 22.96
N ARG A 180 10.64 -5.56 22.29
CA ARG A 180 11.91 -4.83 22.31
C ARG A 180 11.77 -3.45 21.67
N VAL A 181 10.96 -3.34 20.61
CA VAL A 181 10.64 -2.06 19.97
C VAL A 181 9.78 -1.21 20.91
N ALA A 182 8.75 -1.79 21.53
CA ALA A 182 7.86 -1.06 22.44
C ALA A 182 8.59 -0.53 23.69
N GLU A 183 9.60 -1.26 24.19
CA GLU A 183 10.41 -0.85 25.34
C GLU A 183 11.48 0.20 24.96
N ALA A 184 11.96 0.22 23.71
CA ALA A 184 13.02 1.13 23.25
C ALA A 184 12.50 2.47 22.72
N PHE A 185 11.25 2.52 22.25
CA PHE A 185 10.67 3.68 21.58
C PHE A 185 9.31 4.05 22.16
N THR A 186 8.91 5.32 22.01
CA THR A 186 7.54 5.75 22.38
C THR A 186 6.55 5.24 21.34
N VAL A 187 5.60 4.41 21.75
CA VAL A 187 4.53 3.89 20.91
C VAL A 187 3.28 4.75 21.07
N GLY A 188 2.81 5.33 19.96
CA GLY A 188 1.66 6.22 19.93
C GLY A 188 0.31 5.53 19.77
N GLY A 189 0.30 4.35 19.15
CA GLY A 189 -0.88 3.50 18.94
C GLY A 189 -0.45 2.08 18.62
N TYR A 190 -1.34 1.11 18.88
CA TYR A 190 -1.13 -0.29 18.57
C TYR A 190 -2.36 -0.90 17.91
N ILE A 191 -2.19 -1.50 16.76
CA ILE A 191 -3.28 -2.07 15.97
C ILE A 191 -2.93 -3.51 15.60
N ASP A 192 -3.78 -4.46 15.96
CA ASP A 192 -3.67 -5.87 15.59
C ASP A 192 -5.05 -6.46 15.22
N ASN A 193 -5.09 -7.72 14.85
CA ASN A 193 -6.32 -8.46 14.57
C ASN A 193 -7.02 -9.01 15.81
N GLY A 194 -6.51 -8.74 17.01
CA GLY A 194 -7.13 -9.17 18.27
C GLY A 194 -6.85 -10.60 18.69
N VAL A 195 -6.25 -11.46 17.85
CA VAL A 195 -6.11 -12.91 18.09
C VAL A 195 -4.67 -13.27 18.47
N PRO A 196 -4.37 -13.52 19.76
CA PRO A 196 -3.05 -13.96 20.19
C PRO A 196 -2.92 -15.49 20.00
N ASN A 197 -2.77 -15.94 18.75
CA ASN A 197 -2.62 -17.34 18.39
C ASN A 197 -1.26 -17.62 17.70
N GLY A 198 -1.08 -18.83 17.19
CA GLY A 198 0.10 -19.20 16.42
C GLY A 198 1.42 -19.14 17.19
N SER A 199 2.51 -19.09 16.43
CA SER A 199 3.89 -19.12 16.97
C SER A 199 4.29 -17.84 17.70
N GLY A 200 3.67 -16.70 17.38
CA GLY A 200 3.90 -15.38 18.00
C GLY A 200 2.92 -15.01 19.10
N ARG A 201 2.17 -15.97 19.63
CA ARG A 201 1.18 -15.75 20.70
C ARG A 201 1.76 -15.05 21.93
N ASN A 202 2.96 -15.44 22.36
CA ASN A 202 3.55 -14.87 23.57
C ASN A 202 3.95 -13.39 23.41
N PRO A 203 4.68 -12.98 22.36
CA PRO A 203 4.89 -11.55 22.09
C PRO A 203 3.59 -10.75 21.95
N ALA A 204 2.57 -11.29 21.26
CA ALA A 204 1.28 -10.62 21.10
C ALA A 204 0.58 -10.39 22.45
N LYS A 205 0.58 -11.41 23.34
CA LYS A 205 0.01 -11.28 24.67
C LYS A 205 0.78 -10.25 25.51
N ALA A 206 2.13 -10.33 25.51
CA ALA A 206 2.95 -9.37 26.23
C ALA A 206 2.70 -7.94 25.76
N MET A 207 2.53 -7.73 24.45
CA MET A 207 2.21 -6.41 23.90
C MET A 207 0.83 -5.92 24.33
N LYS A 208 -0.18 -6.76 24.40
CA LYS A 208 -1.50 -6.38 24.93
C LYS A 208 -1.43 -5.95 26.39
N ASP A 209 -0.69 -6.68 27.22
CA ASP A 209 -0.46 -6.32 28.61
C ASP A 209 0.29 -4.97 28.72
N TYR A 210 1.30 -4.76 27.87
CA TYR A 210 2.06 -3.50 27.80
C TYR A 210 1.18 -2.32 27.37
N VAL A 211 0.37 -2.48 26.32
CA VAL A 211 -0.59 -1.49 25.82
C VAL A 211 -1.56 -1.06 26.93
N ALA A 212 -2.12 -2.02 27.65
CA ALA A 212 -3.03 -1.77 28.76
C ALA A 212 -2.33 -1.02 29.92
N ALA A 213 -1.13 -1.45 30.31
CA ALA A 213 -0.35 -0.85 31.39
C ALA A 213 0.06 0.61 31.09
N HIS A 214 0.29 0.95 29.82
CA HIS A 214 0.75 2.27 29.38
C HIS A 214 -0.37 3.13 28.77
N SER A 215 -1.61 2.66 28.79
CA SER A 215 -2.78 3.33 28.19
C SER A 215 -2.53 3.76 26.73
N ILE A 216 -1.86 2.89 25.95
CA ILE A 216 -1.60 3.15 24.53
C ILE A 216 -2.91 3.02 23.74
N PRO A 217 -3.26 3.99 22.87
CA PRO A 217 -4.41 3.91 22.00
C PRO A 217 -4.40 2.62 21.15
N THR A 218 -5.53 1.91 21.14
CA THR A 218 -5.68 0.65 20.39
C THR A 218 -7.13 0.45 19.98
N ILE A 219 -7.39 -0.50 19.07
CA ILE A 219 -8.72 -0.98 18.75
C ILE A 219 -9.08 -2.09 19.73
N ALA A 220 -10.09 -1.87 20.55
CA ALA A 220 -10.53 -2.85 21.54
C ALA A 220 -10.95 -4.17 20.88
N GLY A 221 -10.32 -5.28 21.26
CA GLY A 221 -10.56 -6.60 20.64
C GLY A 221 -9.82 -6.82 19.31
N GLY A 222 -9.08 -5.81 18.80
CA GLY A 222 -8.44 -5.83 17.49
C GLY A 222 -9.39 -5.51 16.35
N VAL A 223 -8.86 -5.37 15.13
CA VAL A 223 -9.67 -5.13 13.93
C VAL A 223 -10.27 -6.44 13.45
N ASP A 224 -11.57 -6.49 13.30
CA ASP A 224 -12.31 -7.64 12.79
C ASP A 224 -13.06 -7.34 11.48
N SER A 225 -13.55 -8.40 10.84
CA SER A 225 -14.28 -8.31 9.56
C SER A 225 -15.56 -7.51 9.67
N LYS A 226 -16.19 -7.46 10.85
CA LYS A 226 -17.42 -6.68 11.08
C LYS A 226 -17.15 -5.18 11.00
N MET A 227 -16.04 -4.71 11.61
CA MET A 227 -15.60 -3.32 11.47
C MET A 227 -15.29 -2.96 10.01
N ILE A 228 -14.67 -3.90 9.27
CA ILE A 228 -14.39 -3.73 7.85
C ILE A 228 -15.70 -3.70 7.02
N ASP A 229 -16.69 -4.51 7.37
CA ASP A 229 -18.01 -4.50 6.72
C ASP A 229 -18.73 -3.17 6.95
N GLU A 230 -18.70 -2.65 8.16
CA GLU A 230 -19.29 -1.36 8.52
C GLU A 230 -18.60 -0.19 7.78
N ALA A 231 -17.29 -0.26 7.57
CA ALA A 231 -16.54 0.72 6.78
C ALA A 231 -16.82 0.62 5.26
N GLY A 232 -17.35 -0.50 4.80
CA GLY A 232 -17.71 -0.77 3.42
C GLY A 232 -16.52 -0.69 2.47
N THR A 233 -16.74 -0.13 1.27
CA THR A 233 -15.70 -0.01 0.24
C THR A 233 -14.75 1.18 0.46
N SER A 234 -14.87 1.90 1.58
CA SER A 234 -13.95 2.99 1.93
C SER A 234 -12.70 2.49 2.65
N GLY A 235 -12.76 1.29 3.25
CA GLY A 235 -11.75 0.80 4.18
C GLY A 235 -11.85 1.48 5.55
N LEU A 236 -11.40 0.79 6.59
CA LEU A 236 -11.45 1.29 7.96
C LEU A 236 -10.31 2.29 8.20
N SER A 237 -10.64 3.47 8.74
CA SER A 237 -9.71 4.51 9.15
C SER A 237 -10.19 5.16 10.45
N GLY A 238 -9.42 6.07 11.00
CA GLY A 238 -9.72 6.81 12.22
C GLY A 238 -8.46 7.17 12.99
N PRO A 239 -8.55 7.97 14.07
CA PRO A 239 -7.38 8.56 14.73
C PRO A 239 -6.36 7.55 15.29
N VAL A 240 -6.76 6.30 15.52
CA VAL A 240 -5.85 5.23 15.98
C VAL A 240 -5.16 4.55 14.79
N ILE A 241 -5.88 4.37 13.68
CA ILE A 241 -5.37 3.73 12.45
C ILE A 241 -4.52 4.72 11.65
N ASP A 242 -4.97 5.96 11.55
CA ASP A 242 -4.29 7.04 10.83
C ASP A 242 -3.92 8.17 11.81
N PRO A 243 -2.86 7.96 12.62
CA PRO A 243 -2.46 8.90 13.66
C PRO A 243 -1.48 9.98 13.18
N VAL A 244 -1.06 9.91 11.92
CA VAL A 244 -0.09 10.85 11.33
C VAL A 244 -0.87 11.95 10.61
N ALA A 245 -0.68 13.20 11.03
CA ALA A 245 -1.33 14.35 10.43
C ALA A 245 -0.29 15.39 9.99
N CYS A 246 0.13 15.31 8.73
CA CYS A 246 1.14 16.19 8.16
C CYS A 246 0.51 17.44 7.53
N PRO A 247 1.07 18.64 7.74
CA PRO A 247 0.39 19.87 7.37
C PRO A 247 0.33 20.14 5.86
N ARG A 248 1.15 19.51 5.05
CA ARG A 248 1.21 19.75 3.59
C ARG A 248 0.70 18.57 2.77
N VAL A 249 1.29 17.42 2.96
CA VAL A 249 0.82 16.16 2.34
C VAL A 249 0.59 15.18 3.47
N ASP A 250 -0.66 14.92 3.72
CA ASP A 250 -1.10 14.02 4.77
C ASP A 250 -1.18 12.59 4.21
N PRO A 251 -0.60 11.59 4.88
CA PRO A 251 -0.85 10.20 4.49
C PRO A 251 -2.32 9.83 4.74
N ASP A 252 -2.84 8.90 3.95
CA ASP A 252 -4.16 8.27 4.18
C ASP A 252 -3.91 6.79 4.46
N ILE A 253 -4.04 6.39 5.73
CA ILE A 253 -3.81 5.02 6.20
C ILE A 253 -5.15 4.34 6.45
N ARG A 254 -5.35 3.18 5.84
CA ARG A 254 -6.59 2.39 5.94
C ARG A 254 -6.30 0.92 6.15
N VAL A 255 -7.15 0.27 6.93
CA VAL A 255 -7.17 -1.18 7.07
C VAL A 255 -8.30 -1.73 6.20
N LEU A 256 -7.97 -2.68 5.33
CA LEU A 256 -8.88 -3.24 4.32
C LEU A 256 -9.33 -4.65 4.66
N SER A 257 -8.68 -5.34 5.61
CA SER A 257 -9.05 -6.65 6.12
C SER A 257 -8.61 -6.79 7.58
N GLY A 258 -9.29 -7.65 8.30
CA GLY A 258 -9.01 -7.96 9.69
C GLY A 258 -9.43 -9.39 10.03
N ARG A 259 -9.54 -9.72 11.32
CA ARG A 259 -9.97 -11.04 11.77
C ARG A 259 -11.35 -11.40 11.26
N TYR A 260 -11.51 -12.63 10.83
CA TYR A 260 -12.79 -13.24 10.53
C TYR A 260 -13.24 -14.10 11.73
N ASP A 261 -14.43 -13.85 12.25
CA ASP A 261 -15.03 -14.64 13.34
C ASP A 261 -15.84 -15.81 12.80
N ASP A 262 -16.33 -15.71 11.56
CA ASP A 262 -17.11 -16.72 10.87
C ASP A 262 -16.52 -17.06 9.50
N LYS A 263 -16.76 -18.27 9.02
CA LYS A 263 -16.36 -18.71 7.68
C LYS A 263 -17.07 -17.88 6.60
N LEU A 264 -16.31 -17.43 5.65
CA LEU A 264 -16.85 -16.84 4.42
C LEU A 264 -17.31 -17.93 3.45
N PRO A 265 -18.18 -17.59 2.47
CA PRO A 265 -18.57 -18.54 1.43
C PRO A 265 -17.37 -19.17 0.72
N GLY A 266 -17.30 -20.49 0.70
CA GLY A 266 -16.20 -21.25 0.10
C GLY A 266 -15.05 -21.57 1.05
N TRP A 267 -15.04 -21.05 2.28
CA TRP A 267 -14.01 -21.35 3.27
C TRP A 267 -14.26 -22.68 3.98
N SER A 268 -13.20 -23.43 4.23
CA SER A 268 -13.17 -24.56 5.15
C SER A 268 -12.97 -24.09 6.60
N ASP A 269 -13.06 -24.99 7.57
CA ASP A 269 -12.68 -24.69 8.98
C ASP A 269 -11.18 -24.39 9.08
N GLU A 270 -10.34 -25.08 8.30
CA GLU A 270 -8.90 -24.87 8.24
C GLU A 270 -8.55 -23.49 7.71
N ASP A 271 -9.30 -22.95 6.73
CA ASP A 271 -9.11 -21.60 6.23
C ASP A 271 -9.42 -20.54 7.29
N LEU A 272 -10.45 -20.74 8.10
CA LEU A 272 -10.80 -19.85 9.21
C LEU A 272 -9.76 -19.91 10.33
N ASP A 273 -9.29 -21.11 10.68
CA ASP A 273 -8.33 -21.32 11.77
C ASP A 273 -6.90 -20.91 11.37
N ASN A 274 -6.63 -20.72 10.07
CA ASN A 274 -5.34 -20.31 9.56
C ASN A 274 -5.04 -18.85 9.95
N GLY A 275 -4.03 -18.65 10.81
CA GLY A 275 -3.62 -17.33 11.27
C GLY A 275 -3.20 -16.39 10.16
N ASN A 276 -2.71 -16.90 9.03
CA ASN A 276 -2.34 -16.11 7.85
C ASN A 276 -3.56 -15.43 7.22
N ASN A 277 -4.69 -16.15 7.13
CA ASN A 277 -5.95 -15.61 6.60
C ASN A 277 -6.58 -14.53 7.50
N GLN A 278 -6.09 -14.40 8.72
CA GLN A 278 -6.50 -13.38 9.69
C GLN A 278 -5.65 -12.10 9.60
N SER A 279 -4.81 -11.96 8.56
CA SER A 279 -3.92 -10.80 8.39
C SER A 279 -4.68 -9.50 8.22
N LEU A 280 -4.22 -8.46 8.90
CA LEU A 280 -4.57 -7.08 8.53
C LEU A 280 -4.00 -6.78 7.15
N VAL A 281 -4.80 -6.16 6.31
CA VAL A 281 -4.33 -5.58 5.05
C VAL A 281 -4.30 -4.07 5.21
N ILE A 282 -3.12 -3.48 5.13
CA ILE A 282 -2.91 -2.05 5.32
C ILE A 282 -2.67 -1.39 3.96
N ARG A 283 -3.43 -0.36 3.65
CA ARG A 283 -3.22 0.52 2.51
C ARG A 283 -2.77 1.87 2.98
N VAL A 284 -1.74 2.40 2.32
CA VAL A 284 -1.24 3.75 2.59
C VAL A 284 -1.20 4.52 1.28
N ALA A 285 -1.77 5.73 1.29
CA ALA A 285 -1.61 6.67 0.19
C ALA A 285 -0.84 7.89 0.69
N TYR A 286 0.11 8.37 -0.12
CA TYR A 286 0.82 9.61 0.11
C TYR A 286 0.84 10.42 -1.18
N GLY A 287 -0.01 11.45 -1.23
CA GLY A 287 -0.32 12.13 -2.48
C GLY A 287 -0.88 11.15 -3.51
N LYS A 288 -0.16 10.95 -4.62
CA LYS A 288 -0.56 10.00 -5.66
C LYS A 288 0.06 8.60 -5.51
N ALA A 289 1.10 8.46 -4.69
CA ALA A 289 1.72 7.17 -4.44
C ALA A 289 0.88 6.31 -3.48
N LYS A 290 0.74 5.04 -3.78
CA LYS A 290 -0.09 4.10 -3.03
C LYS A 290 0.66 2.82 -2.76
N PHE A 291 0.59 2.36 -1.52
CA PHE A 291 1.23 1.16 -1.02
C PHE A 291 0.19 0.19 -0.48
N LEU A 292 0.42 -1.10 -0.62
CA LEU A 292 -0.38 -2.16 -0.02
C LEU A 292 0.52 -3.16 0.71
N PHE A 293 0.14 -3.49 1.93
CA PHE A 293 0.78 -4.46 2.81
C PHE A 293 -0.26 -5.53 3.13
N THR A 294 -0.02 -6.77 2.71
CA THR A 294 -1.04 -7.83 2.79
C THR A 294 -0.78 -8.84 3.90
N GLY A 295 0.30 -8.65 4.68
CA GLY A 295 0.73 -9.66 5.63
C GLY A 295 0.92 -11.01 4.93
N ASP A 296 0.57 -12.09 5.60
CA ASP A 296 0.70 -13.44 5.04
C ASP A 296 -0.61 -14.02 4.52
N MET A 297 -1.56 -13.14 4.17
CA MET A 297 -2.86 -13.56 3.64
C MET A 297 -2.72 -14.58 2.51
N GLU A 298 -3.48 -15.67 2.58
CA GLU A 298 -3.48 -16.75 1.60
C GLU A 298 -4.69 -16.70 0.66
N GLU A 299 -4.69 -17.56 -0.35
CA GLU A 299 -5.66 -17.53 -1.46
C GLU A 299 -7.13 -17.35 -1.04
N PRO A 300 -7.71 -18.07 -0.05
CA PRO A 300 -9.12 -17.88 0.32
C PRO A 300 -9.44 -16.47 0.81
N ALA A 301 -8.56 -15.90 1.64
CA ALA A 301 -8.73 -14.56 2.17
C ALA A 301 -8.43 -13.49 1.10
N ILE A 302 -7.46 -13.73 0.20
CA ILE A 302 -7.16 -12.87 -0.95
C ILE A 302 -8.37 -12.75 -1.87
N GLU A 303 -9.03 -13.87 -2.22
CA GLU A 303 -10.20 -13.84 -3.11
C GLU A 303 -11.39 -13.11 -2.46
N SER A 304 -11.52 -13.24 -1.13
CA SER A 304 -12.52 -12.49 -0.36
C SER A 304 -12.22 -10.99 -0.36
N LEU A 305 -10.96 -10.59 -0.18
CA LEU A 305 -10.49 -9.20 -0.27
C LEU A 305 -10.76 -8.62 -1.68
N VAL A 306 -10.38 -9.33 -2.73
CA VAL A 306 -10.60 -8.89 -4.13
C VAL A 306 -12.08 -8.76 -4.44
N THR A 307 -12.91 -9.70 -3.97
CA THR A 307 -14.37 -9.65 -4.13
C THR A 307 -14.96 -8.43 -3.45
N ARG A 308 -14.56 -8.15 -2.21
CA ARG A 308 -15.02 -6.99 -1.44
C ARG A 308 -14.75 -5.67 -2.16
N TYR A 309 -13.54 -5.49 -2.68
CA TYR A 309 -13.09 -4.24 -3.28
C TYR A 309 -13.18 -4.22 -4.82
N GLN A 310 -13.88 -5.18 -5.45
CA GLN A 310 -13.98 -5.27 -6.91
C GLN A 310 -14.57 -4.02 -7.60
N ASN A 311 -15.33 -3.21 -6.86
CA ASN A 311 -15.95 -1.97 -7.34
C ASN A 311 -15.30 -0.71 -6.73
N SER A 312 -14.10 -0.85 -6.16
CA SER A 312 -13.33 0.21 -5.51
C SER A 312 -11.94 0.32 -6.16
N ASP A 313 -11.24 1.41 -5.92
CA ASP A 313 -9.84 1.60 -6.34
C ASP A 313 -8.85 1.42 -5.18
N LEU A 314 -9.31 0.94 -4.05
CA LEU A 314 -8.46 0.76 -2.87
C LEU A 314 -7.36 -0.28 -3.07
N LEU A 315 -7.58 -1.26 -3.95
CA LEU A 315 -6.54 -2.24 -4.32
C LEU A 315 -5.65 -1.79 -5.49
N ASP A 316 -5.95 -0.67 -6.17
CA ASP A 316 -5.10 -0.12 -7.23
C ASP A 316 -3.93 0.64 -6.59
N VAL A 317 -2.76 -0.01 -6.50
CA VAL A 317 -1.57 0.52 -5.81
C VAL A 317 -0.34 0.50 -6.69
N ASP A 318 0.66 1.32 -6.34
CA ASP A 318 1.91 1.43 -7.07
C ASP A 318 2.99 0.50 -6.51
N VAL A 319 3.01 0.31 -5.20
CA VAL A 319 3.96 -0.54 -4.48
C VAL A 319 3.21 -1.59 -3.67
N TRP A 320 3.58 -2.83 -3.83
CA TRP A 320 3.05 -3.94 -3.06
C TRP A 320 4.15 -4.62 -2.24
N GLU A 321 3.96 -4.71 -0.93
CA GLU A 321 4.69 -5.68 -0.12
C GLU A 321 4.06 -7.05 -0.34
N VAL A 322 4.85 -7.95 -0.91
CA VAL A 322 4.36 -9.26 -1.38
C VAL A 322 3.96 -10.12 -0.20
N GLY A 323 2.74 -10.63 -0.25
CA GLY A 323 2.21 -11.47 0.80
C GLY A 323 2.99 -12.76 1.02
N HIS A 324 3.00 -13.23 2.27
CA HIS A 324 3.52 -14.52 2.71
C HIS A 324 4.94 -14.79 2.18
N HIS A 325 5.82 -13.79 2.28
CA HIS A 325 7.24 -13.86 1.89
C HIS A 325 7.47 -14.37 0.46
N GLY A 326 6.51 -14.17 -0.43
CA GLY A 326 6.54 -14.72 -1.79
C GLY A 326 6.23 -16.23 -1.87
N SER A 327 5.49 -16.77 -0.91
CA SER A 327 4.87 -18.09 -1.02
C SER A 327 3.87 -18.14 -2.18
N GLN A 328 3.66 -19.31 -2.75
CA GLN A 328 2.75 -19.47 -3.89
C GLN A 328 1.30 -19.14 -3.53
N ASN A 329 0.86 -19.48 -2.34
CA ASN A 329 -0.50 -19.24 -1.85
C ASN A 329 -0.78 -17.79 -1.42
N GLY A 330 0.27 -16.95 -1.25
CA GLY A 330 0.15 -15.51 -0.97
C GLY A 330 0.08 -14.64 -2.24
N VAL A 331 0.09 -15.23 -3.43
CA VAL A 331 0.14 -14.50 -4.71
C VAL A 331 -0.89 -15.08 -5.68
N THR A 332 -1.96 -14.35 -5.97
CA THR A 332 -2.99 -14.79 -6.91
C THR A 332 -3.09 -13.88 -8.14
N PRO A 333 -3.48 -14.43 -9.32
CA PRO A 333 -3.71 -13.61 -10.50
C PRO A 333 -4.82 -12.55 -10.32
N SER A 334 -5.82 -12.83 -9.49
CA SER A 334 -6.93 -11.92 -9.18
C SER A 334 -6.46 -10.69 -8.41
N LEU A 335 -5.63 -10.88 -7.37
CA LEU A 335 -5.03 -9.79 -6.61
C LEU A 335 -4.11 -8.94 -7.47
N LEU A 336 -3.22 -9.57 -8.24
CA LEU A 336 -2.32 -8.87 -9.16
C LEU A 336 -3.08 -8.06 -10.21
N ALA A 337 -4.18 -8.59 -10.74
CA ALA A 337 -5.04 -7.87 -11.69
C ALA A 337 -5.75 -6.68 -11.03
N ALA A 338 -6.14 -6.81 -9.75
CA ALA A 338 -6.77 -5.71 -9.00
C ALA A 338 -5.77 -4.60 -8.66
N MET A 339 -4.53 -4.94 -8.30
CA MET A 339 -3.49 -3.98 -7.91
C MET A 339 -2.82 -3.29 -9.10
N SER A 340 -2.45 -4.04 -10.16
CA SER A 340 -1.61 -3.54 -11.28
C SER A 340 -0.36 -2.77 -10.81
N PRO A 341 0.50 -3.34 -9.95
CA PRO A 341 1.55 -2.60 -9.26
C PRO A 341 2.66 -2.13 -10.22
N GLU A 342 3.32 -1.00 -9.89
CA GLU A 342 4.55 -0.56 -10.57
C GLU A 342 5.75 -1.38 -10.10
N MET A 343 5.78 -1.70 -8.81
CA MET A 343 6.84 -2.49 -8.20
C MET A 343 6.32 -3.37 -7.07
N ALA A 344 7.10 -4.40 -6.76
CA ALA A 344 6.83 -5.30 -5.66
C ALA A 344 8.09 -5.51 -4.82
N VAL A 345 7.92 -5.60 -3.49
CA VAL A 345 9.00 -5.90 -2.54
C VAL A 345 8.62 -7.14 -1.75
N ILE A 346 9.52 -8.10 -1.67
CA ILE A 346 9.35 -9.35 -0.95
C ILE A 346 10.19 -9.28 0.34
N SER A 347 9.55 -9.19 1.48
CA SER A 347 10.21 -9.33 2.78
C SER A 347 10.48 -10.80 3.05
N MET A 348 11.71 -11.27 2.86
CA MET A 348 12.10 -12.68 2.95
C MET A 348 13.58 -12.83 3.23
N GLY A 349 13.98 -14.01 3.74
CA GLY A 349 15.36 -14.30 4.05
C GLY A 349 16.22 -14.66 2.84
N ASN A 350 17.54 -14.72 3.09
CA ASN A 350 18.50 -15.14 2.09
C ASN A 350 18.45 -16.67 1.89
N SER A 351 18.43 -17.11 0.62
CA SER A 351 18.43 -18.53 0.24
C SER A 351 19.68 -19.31 0.69
N THR A 352 20.78 -18.62 1.03
CA THR A 352 22.00 -19.24 1.53
C THR A 352 21.99 -19.47 3.06
N THR A 353 21.00 -18.96 3.78
CA THR A 353 20.81 -19.19 5.21
C THR A 353 20.21 -20.57 5.45
N HIS A 354 21.08 -21.59 5.58
CA HIS A 354 20.66 -22.99 5.78
C HIS A 354 20.33 -23.26 7.26
N ALA A 355 19.27 -22.66 7.77
CA ALA A 355 18.80 -22.78 9.15
C ALA A 355 17.33 -23.21 9.19
N LEU A 356 16.87 -23.62 10.37
CA LEU A 356 15.42 -23.80 10.63
C LEU A 356 14.73 -22.44 10.49
N TRP A 357 13.50 -22.46 9.99
CA TRP A 357 12.65 -21.28 9.85
C TRP A 357 13.22 -20.20 8.91
N SER A 358 14.15 -20.57 8.01
CA SER A 358 14.73 -19.68 7.00
C SER A 358 13.99 -19.76 5.68
N ALA A 359 14.20 -18.78 4.80
CA ALA A 359 13.73 -18.80 3.42
C ALA A 359 14.17 -20.09 2.69
N TYR A 360 15.38 -20.58 2.95
CA TYR A 360 15.85 -21.85 2.42
C TYR A 360 15.00 -23.04 2.89
N ALA A 361 14.69 -23.09 4.19
CA ALA A 361 13.92 -24.20 4.77
C ALA A 361 12.47 -24.26 4.22
N TYR A 362 11.83 -23.10 4.07
CA TYR A 362 10.47 -22.99 3.53
C TYR A 362 10.44 -23.06 2.00
N GLY A 363 11.51 -22.60 1.34
CA GLY A 363 11.57 -22.40 -0.10
C GLY A 363 10.81 -21.12 -0.51
N HIS A 364 11.22 -20.00 0.06
CA HIS A 364 10.71 -18.66 -0.29
C HIS A 364 11.80 -17.79 -0.90
N PRO A 365 11.46 -16.92 -1.90
CA PRO A 365 10.18 -16.87 -2.58
C PRO A 365 10.04 -18.01 -3.60
N ARG A 366 8.83 -18.47 -3.84
CA ARG A 366 8.54 -19.50 -4.86
C ARG A 366 8.71 -18.96 -6.27
N ARG A 367 9.30 -19.79 -7.16
CA ARG A 367 9.41 -19.45 -8.58
C ARG A 367 8.05 -19.11 -9.21
N ALA A 368 7.00 -19.88 -8.90
CA ALA A 368 5.67 -19.62 -9.42
C ALA A 368 5.15 -18.22 -9.00
N ALA A 369 5.32 -17.85 -7.74
CA ALA A 369 4.94 -16.53 -7.24
C ALA A 369 5.74 -15.41 -7.93
N VAL A 370 7.08 -15.52 -7.98
CA VAL A 370 7.94 -14.53 -8.63
C VAL A 370 7.62 -14.38 -10.11
N THR A 371 7.28 -15.48 -10.80
CA THR A 371 6.87 -15.43 -12.21
C THR A 371 5.59 -14.63 -12.39
N LEU A 372 4.55 -14.88 -11.57
CA LEU A 372 3.29 -14.14 -11.63
C LEU A 372 3.50 -12.65 -11.30
N ILE A 373 4.30 -12.34 -10.28
CA ILE A 373 4.63 -10.97 -9.89
C ILE A 373 5.35 -10.25 -11.04
N ALA A 374 6.37 -10.87 -11.62
CA ALA A 374 7.13 -10.29 -12.72
C ALA A 374 6.27 -10.05 -13.99
N GLN A 375 5.24 -10.86 -14.22
CA GLN A 375 4.28 -10.62 -15.30
C GLN A 375 3.35 -9.44 -15.04
N ALA A 376 3.02 -9.18 -13.77
CA ALA A 376 2.07 -8.15 -13.38
C ALA A 376 2.73 -6.78 -13.12
N VAL A 377 3.96 -6.77 -12.60
CA VAL A 377 4.72 -5.54 -12.33
C VAL A 377 5.01 -4.80 -13.63
N ARG A 378 4.67 -3.50 -13.64
CA ARG A 378 4.73 -2.71 -14.87
C ARG A 378 6.10 -2.07 -15.12
N ARG A 379 6.81 -1.66 -14.07
CA ARG A 379 8.08 -0.95 -14.18
C ARG A 379 9.20 -1.92 -14.54
N GLU A 380 9.98 -1.56 -15.53
CA GLU A 380 11.21 -2.27 -15.91
C GLU A 380 12.37 -1.95 -14.97
N ARG A 381 13.32 -2.88 -14.85
CA ARG A 381 14.64 -2.67 -14.26
C ARG A 381 15.71 -3.37 -15.10
N SER A 382 16.96 -3.03 -14.85
CA SER A 382 18.09 -3.77 -15.44
C SER A 382 18.01 -5.24 -15.08
N PRO A 383 18.25 -6.16 -16.05
CA PRO A 383 18.25 -7.59 -15.78
C PRO A 383 19.13 -7.94 -14.58
N THR A 384 18.58 -8.71 -13.66
CA THR A 384 19.26 -9.11 -12.41
C THR A 384 18.91 -10.56 -12.13
N ASP A 385 19.93 -11.37 -11.92
CA ASP A 385 19.77 -12.77 -11.54
C ASP A 385 19.57 -12.91 -10.04
N VAL A 386 18.50 -13.58 -9.65
CA VAL A 386 18.13 -13.82 -8.25
C VAL A 386 17.82 -15.30 -8.00
N PRO A 387 18.13 -15.83 -6.81
CA PRO A 387 17.74 -17.19 -6.45
C PRO A 387 16.24 -17.22 -6.09
N VAL A 388 15.49 -18.12 -6.72
CA VAL A 388 14.10 -18.42 -6.40
C VAL A 388 13.91 -19.91 -6.11
N ALA A 389 12.94 -20.25 -5.29
CA ALA A 389 12.74 -21.62 -4.86
C ALA A 389 11.88 -22.42 -5.83
N ASP A 390 12.39 -23.55 -6.30
CA ASP A 390 11.63 -24.59 -7.02
C ASP A 390 10.93 -25.55 -6.04
N GLY A 391 11.18 -25.42 -4.77
CA GLY A 391 10.67 -26.18 -3.65
C GLY A 391 11.45 -25.88 -2.38
N ALA A 392 11.01 -26.41 -1.24
CA ALA A 392 11.77 -26.31 0.00
C ALA A 392 13.20 -26.80 -0.20
N LYS A 393 14.19 -26.03 0.28
CA LYS A 393 15.63 -26.32 0.21
C LYS A 393 16.20 -26.47 -1.23
N ARG A 394 15.47 -26.02 -2.22
CA ARG A 394 15.89 -26.15 -3.62
C ARG A 394 15.66 -24.83 -4.37
N PHE A 395 16.75 -24.21 -4.79
CA PHE A 395 16.78 -22.91 -5.46
C PHE A 395 17.47 -23.00 -6.81
N SER A 396 17.02 -22.16 -7.73
CA SER A 396 17.64 -21.95 -9.03
C SER A 396 17.55 -20.49 -9.44
N THR A 397 18.33 -20.08 -10.41
CA THR A 397 18.41 -18.70 -10.88
C THR A 397 17.15 -18.32 -11.65
N PHE A 398 16.71 -17.08 -11.45
CA PHE A 398 15.65 -16.42 -12.20
C PHE A 398 16.13 -15.01 -12.57
N THR A 399 16.06 -14.67 -13.86
CA THR A 399 16.43 -13.33 -14.34
C THR A 399 15.23 -12.39 -14.24
N LEU A 400 15.29 -11.43 -13.35
CA LEU A 400 14.31 -10.37 -13.21
C LEU A 400 14.62 -9.22 -14.16
N THR A 401 13.61 -8.80 -14.93
CA THR A 401 13.63 -7.60 -15.78
C THR A 401 12.60 -6.56 -15.32
N LYS A 402 11.81 -6.89 -14.31
CA LYS A 402 10.77 -6.05 -13.71
C LYS A 402 11.17 -5.58 -12.32
N ALA A 403 10.62 -4.47 -11.86
CA ALA A 403 10.92 -3.86 -10.56
C ALA A 403 10.38 -4.70 -9.38
N VAL A 404 10.92 -5.91 -9.25
CA VAL A 404 10.70 -6.81 -8.13
C VAL A 404 11.99 -6.83 -7.31
N TYR A 405 11.87 -6.59 -6.02
CA TYR A 405 12.97 -6.54 -5.07
C TYR A 405 12.71 -7.53 -3.93
N GLY A 406 13.73 -7.91 -3.20
CA GLY A 406 13.58 -8.80 -2.04
C GLY A 406 14.66 -8.54 -1.01
N THR A 407 14.29 -8.49 0.27
CA THR A 407 15.24 -8.18 1.36
C THR A 407 16.37 -9.21 1.41
N GLY A 408 16.11 -10.49 1.17
CA GLY A 408 17.13 -11.53 1.07
C GLY A 408 18.09 -11.39 -0.12
N TRP A 409 17.70 -10.63 -1.16
CA TRP A 409 18.54 -10.34 -2.33
C TRP A 409 19.27 -9.00 -2.21
N ASN A 410 18.57 -7.97 -1.71
CA ASN A 410 18.94 -6.56 -1.79
C ASN A 410 19.32 -5.94 -0.44
N GLY A 411 19.19 -6.67 0.68
CA GLY A 411 19.31 -6.10 2.03
C GLY A 411 18.13 -5.20 2.37
N ASP A 412 18.35 -4.20 3.19
CA ASP A 412 17.33 -3.18 3.45
C ASP A 412 17.00 -2.42 2.16
N ILE A 413 15.71 -2.18 1.92
CA ILE A 413 15.21 -1.55 0.68
C ILE A 413 14.39 -0.33 1.07
N ASP A 414 14.77 0.83 0.53
CA ASP A 414 14.01 2.06 0.67
C ASP A 414 13.26 2.38 -0.62
N VAL A 415 11.94 2.52 -0.52
CA VAL A 415 11.10 3.05 -1.60
C VAL A 415 10.65 4.45 -1.23
N LYS A 416 11.23 5.45 -1.89
CA LYS A 416 10.87 6.87 -1.71
C LYS A 416 9.74 7.23 -2.63
N ALA A 417 8.75 7.93 -2.10
CA ALA A 417 7.59 8.41 -2.82
C ALA A 417 7.46 9.93 -2.71
N LEU A 418 7.35 10.60 -3.84
CA LEU A 418 6.98 12.01 -3.91
C LEU A 418 5.46 12.15 -4.01
N PRO A 419 4.89 13.31 -3.62
CA PRO A 419 3.44 13.54 -3.69
C PRO A 419 2.83 13.41 -5.09
N ASP A 420 3.62 13.61 -6.13
CA ASP A 420 3.20 13.46 -7.53
C ASP A 420 3.12 12.00 -7.99
N GLY A 421 3.51 11.04 -7.14
CA GLY A 421 3.54 9.62 -7.42
C GLY A 421 4.88 9.10 -7.95
N THR A 422 5.89 9.97 -8.07
CA THR A 422 7.23 9.53 -8.48
C THR A 422 7.84 8.63 -7.41
N LEU A 423 8.32 7.47 -7.84
CA LEU A 423 8.93 6.45 -6.98
C LEU A 423 10.40 6.25 -7.33
N THR A 424 11.24 6.17 -6.30
CA THR A 424 12.66 5.80 -6.44
C THR A 424 13.01 4.71 -5.42
N VAL A 425 13.91 3.81 -5.80
CA VAL A 425 14.34 2.68 -4.95
C VAL A 425 15.83 2.74 -4.71
N THR A 426 16.22 2.52 -3.48
CA THR A 426 17.62 2.28 -3.08
C THR A 426 17.68 1.04 -2.20
N SER A 427 18.81 0.35 -2.17
CA SER A 427 19.01 -0.84 -1.34
C SER A 427 20.42 -0.87 -0.77
N SER A 428 20.59 -1.63 0.31
CA SER A 428 21.87 -1.73 1.03
C SER A 428 22.84 -2.75 0.41
N ARG A 429 22.35 -3.63 -0.50
CA ARG A 429 23.14 -4.62 -1.27
C ARG A 429 22.79 -4.56 -2.75
#